data_8bcf3fc30c852f812d62105147289ac5
#
_entry.id   8bcf3fc30c852f812d62105147289ac5
#
_cell.length_a   1.000
_cell.length_b   1.000
_cell.length_c   1.000
_cell.angle_alpha   90.00
_cell.angle_beta   90.00
_cell.angle_gamma   90.00
#
_symmetry.space_group_name_H-M   'P 1'
#
loop_
_entity.id
_entity.type
_entity.pdbx_description
1 polymer ?
#
loop_
_entity_poly.entity_id
_entity_poly.type
_entity_poly.pdbx_seq_one_letter_code
_entity_poly.pdbx_strand_id
1 'polypeptide(L)'
;MIRHTQLKGSILLAAVLTLGAGGMRVIEAQDAGAAPAESATAVLQKKFELLEHRLDVLGKSIDDVLWYHKVGDVALIDKIYQVGPPPARIKNPTAMGAKNPVKFWSYIFIPKNIDRSKKYPLLVLPHGGVHASFTTYHTHIIREMIAQGYIVVAPEYRGSTGYGKSF
;
A
#
# COMPACT_ATOMS: atom_id res chain seq x y z
N MET A 1 -47.74 19.96 0.06
CA MET A 1 -48.11 19.68 1.44
C MET A 1 -47.89 18.18 1.67
N ILE A 2 -46.67 17.78 2.01
CA ILE A 2 -46.30 16.37 2.21
C ILE A 2 -45.91 16.22 3.68
N ARG A 3 -46.70 15.42 4.40
CA ARG A 3 -46.47 15.14 5.83
C ARG A 3 -45.35 14.10 5.99
N HIS A 4 -44.34 14.46 6.73
CA HIS A 4 -43.35 13.52 7.24
C HIS A 4 -43.93 12.71 8.39
N THR A 5 -44.10 11.42 8.19
CA THR A 5 -44.42 10.46 9.23
C THR A 5 -43.15 9.93 9.85
N GLN A 6 -42.86 10.38 11.06
CA GLN A 6 -41.78 9.82 11.89
C GLN A 6 -42.28 8.50 12.49
N LEU A 7 -41.73 7.37 12.09
CA LEU A 7 -41.89 6.10 12.79
C LEU A 7 -40.94 6.09 14.00
N LYS A 8 -41.48 6.33 15.19
CA LYS A 8 -40.83 6.03 16.46
C LYS A 8 -41.07 4.54 16.75
N GLY A 9 -40.08 3.69 16.51
CA GLY A 9 -40.06 2.29 16.95
C GLY A 9 -39.81 2.23 18.45
N SER A 10 -40.87 2.06 19.25
CA SER A 10 -40.76 1.73 20.67
C SER A 10 -40.47 0.24 20.81
N ILE A 11 -39.29 -0.10 21.29
CA ILE A 11 -38.94 -1.47 21.69
C ILE A 11 -39.52 -1.69 23.07
N LEU A 12 -40.53 -2.56 23.15
CA LEU A 12 -41.15 -2.99 24.41
C LEU A 12 -40.19 -4.00 25.09
N LEU A 13 -39.66 -3.62 26.25
CA LEU A 13 -38.81 -4.48 27.06
C LEU A 13 -39.73 -5.35 27.94
N ALA A 14 -39.81 -6.65 27.69
CA ALA A 14 -40.50 -7.59 28.56
C ALA A 14 -39.63 -7.92 29.78
N ALA A 15 -40.05 -7.46 30.95
CA ALA A 15 -39.43 -7.86 32.21
C ALA A 15 -40.03 -9.20 32.69
N VAL A 16 -39.24 -10.21 32.82
CA VAL A 16 -39.59 -11.48 33.48
C VAL A 16 -39.28 -11.35 34.95
N LEU A 17 -40.36 -11.33 35.80
CA LEU A 17 -40.24 -11.35 37.25
C LEU A 17 -40.16 -12.80 37.72
N THR A 18 -39.04 -13.22 38.30
CA THR A 18 -38.96 -14.45 39.08
C THR A 18 -38.97 -14.12 40.59
N LEU A 19 -40.04 -14.53 41.27
CA LEU A 19 -40.14 -14.42 42.73
C LEU A 19 -39.37 -15.60 43.37
N GLY A 20 -38.21 -15.30 43.95
CA GLY A 20 -37.51 -16.20 44.87
C GLY A 20 -37.25 -15.47 46.19
N ALA A 21 -37.53 -16.12 47.33
CA ALA A 21 -37.37 -15.52 48.64
C ALA A 21 -35.88 -15.21 48.94
N GLY A 22 -35.54 -13.93 48.99
CA GLY A 22 -34.20 -13.46 49.32
C GLY A 22 -33.66 -12.39 48.38
N GLY A 23 -34.04 -11.12 48.65
CA GLY A 23 -33.33 -9.95 48.10
C GLY A 23 -33.58 -9.66 46.63
N MET A 24 -34.30 -8.60 46.38
CA MET A 24 -34.53 -8.03 45.04
C MET A 24 -33.22 -7.42 44.50
N ARG A 25 -32.49 -8.15 43.62
CA ARG A 25 -31.41 -7.56 42.85
C ARG A 25 -32.00 -7.00 41.56
N VAL A 26 -32.00 -5.70 41.43
CA VAL A 26 -32.22 -5.05 40.13
C VAL A 26 -31.00 -5.36 39.28
N ILE A 27 -31.16 -6.21 38.25
CA ILE A 27 -30.18 -6.37 37.20
C ILE A 27 -30.42 -5.23 36.22
N GLU A 28 -29.64 -4.17 36.34
CA GLU A 28 -29.54 -3.20 35.25
C GLU A 28 -29.04 -3.93 34.01
N ALA A 29 -29.88 -4.01 33.00
CA ALA A 29 -29.42 -4.45 31.67
C ALA A 29 -28.38 -3.42 31.20
N GLN A 30 -27.12 -3.83 31.21
CA GLN A 30 -26.06 -3.07 30.54
C GLN A 30 -26.48 -2.96 29.06
N ASP A 31 -26.80 -1.73 28.68
CA ASP A 31 -27.00 -1.35 27.30
C ASP A 31 -25.68 -1.71 26.58
N ALA A 32 -25.66 -2.82 25.82
CA ALA A 32 -24.57 -3.16 24.96
C ALA A 32 -24.50 -2.07 23.90
N GLY A 33 -23.72 -1.04 24.19
CA GLY A 33 -23.58 0.14 23.37
C GLY A 33 -23.29 -0.27 21.92
N ALA A 34 -24.28 -0.14 21.07
CA ALA A 34 -24.08 -0.26 19.63
C ALA A 34 -22.95 0.72 19.25
N ALA A 35 -21.91 0.21 18.62
CA ALA A 35 -20.84 1.05 18.12
C ALA A 35 -21.44 2.21 17.31
N PRO A 36 -21.00 3.46 17.54
CA PRO A 36 -21.60 4.62 16.88
C PRO A 36 -21.55 4.42 15.37
N ALA A 37 -22.70 4.55 14.71
CA ALA A 37 -22.79 4.45 13.27
C ALA A 37 -21.81 5.45 12.63
N GLU A 38 -20.95 4.96 11.74
CA GLU A 38 -19.98 5.79 11.03
C GLU A 38 -20.71 6.90 10.26
N SER A 39 -20.26 8.14 10.38
CA SER A 39 -20.92 9.25 9.70
C SER A 39 -20.81 9.09 8.18
N ALA A 40 -21.83 9.55 7.44
CA ALA A 40 -21.80 9.53 5.98
C ALA A 40 -20.56 10.23 5.40
N THR A 41 -20.10 11.30 6.06
CA THR A 41 -18.88 12.02 5.71
C THR A 41 -17.64 11.14 5.86
N ALA A 42 -17.53 10.36 6.95
CA ALA A 42 -16.40 9.45 7.17
C ALA A 42 -16.39 8.32 6.13
N VAL A 43 -17.55 7.80 5.75
CA VAL A 43 -17.68 6.79 4.69
C VAL A 43 -17.24 7.36 3.33
N LEU A 44 -17.66 8.59 3.01
CA LEU A 44 -17.25 9.26 1.78
C LEU A 44 -15.74 9.53 1.76
N GLN A 45 -15.18 9.98 2.87
CA GLN A 45 -13.74 10.22 3.02
C GLN A 45 -12.94 8.94 2.74
N LYS A 46 -13.33 7.80 3.33
CA LYS A 46 -12.68 6.51 3.06
C LYS A 46 -12.79 6.07 1.61
N LYS A 47 -13.95 6.30 0.98
CA LYS A 47 -14.12 6.00 -0.45
C LYS A 47 -13.20 6.87 -1.32
N PHE A 48 -13.07 8.14 -0.99
CA PHE A 48 -12.19 9.07 -1.69
C PHE A 48 -10.74 8.65 -1.59
N GLU A 49 -10.25 8.36 -0.38
CA GLU A 49 -8.88 7.86 -0.15
C GLU A 49 -8.61 6.53 -0.90
N LEU A 50 -9.61 5.65 -0.99
CA LEU A 50 -9.50 4.42 -1.76
C LEU A 50 -9.39 4.70 -3.26
N LEU A 51 -10.13 5.67 -3.78
CA LEU A 51 -10.06 6.06 -5.20
C LEU A 51 -8.71 6.69 -5.52
N GLU A 52 -8.22 7.60 -4.70
CA GLU A 52 -6.88 8.19 -4.86
C GLU A 52 -5.80 7.10 -4.89
N HIS A 53 -5.86 6.15 -3.95
CA HIS A 53 -4.94 5.03 -3.93
C HIS A 53 -5.02 4.18 -5.23
N ARG A 54 -6.23 3.90 -5.73
CA ARG A 54 -6.40 3.13 -6.97
C ARG A 54 -5.84 3.87 -8.18
N LEU A 55 -6.01 5.18 -8.25
CA LEU A 55 -5.45 6.02 -9.31
C LEU A 55 -3.92 6.03 -9.26
N ASP A 56 -3.33 6.12 -8.08
CA ASP A 56 -1.88 6.08 -7.88
C ASP A 56 -1.30 4.73 -8.36
N VAL A 57 -1.91 3.62 -7.95
CA VAL A 57 -1.50 2.27 -8.39
C VAL A 57 -1.68 2.10 -9.91
N LEU A 58 -2.78 2.60 -10.47
CA LEU A 58 -3.03 2.53 -11.91
C LEU A 58 -2.00 3.33 -12.69
N GLY A 59 -1.71 4.56 -12.24
CA GLY A 59 -0.67 5.40 -12.85
C GLY A 59 0.68 4.71 -12.86
N LYS A 60 1.06 4.06 -11.75
CA LYS A 60 2.29 3.27 -11.66
C LYS A 60 2.29 2.08 -12.61
N SER A 61 1.16 1.36 -12.72
CA SER A 61 1.04 0.22 -13.63
C SER A 61 1.14 0.63 -15.10
N ILE A 62 0.59 1.77 -15.46
CA ILE A 62 0.74 2.34 -16.81
C ILE A 62 2.21 2.68 -17.07
N ASP A 63 2.88 3.33 -16.12
CA ASP A 63 4.29 3.68 -16.25
C ASP A 63 5.18 2.43 -16.39
N ASP A 64 4.85 1.34 -15.66
CA ASP A 64 5.53 0.05 -15.80
C ASP A 64 5.47 -0.48 -17.25
N VAL A 65 4.31 -0.37 -17.90
CA VAL A 65 4.17 -0.77 -19.32
C VAL A 65 4.95 0.17 -20.24
N LEU A 66 4.95 1.47 -19.95
CA LEU A 66 5.67 2.47 -20.76
C LEU A 66 7.17 2.25 -20.78
N TRP A 67 7.76 1.64 -19.74
CA TRP A 67 9.19 1.28 -19.76
C TRP A 67 9.53 0.39 -20.94
N TYR A 68 8.71 -0.64 -21.24
CA TYR A 68 8.93 -1.53 -22.39
C TYR A 68 8.84 -0.79 -23.71
N HIS A 69 7.96 0.19 -23.81
CA HIS A 69 7.83 1.01 -25.00
C HIS A 69 9.02 1.97 -25.20
N LYS A 70 9.53 2.55 -24.12
CA LYS A 70 10.54 3.61 -24.17
C LYS A 70 12.00 3.12 -24.14
N VAL A 71 12.25 1.93 -23.63
CA VAL A 71 13.60 1.38 -23.39
C VAL A 71 13.74 -0.06 -23.91
N GLY A 72 12.61 -0.72 -24.18
CA GLY A 72 12.61 -2.12 -24.61
C GLY A 72 13.28 -2.40 -25.94
N ASP A 73 13.61 -1.39 -26.73
CA ASP A 73 14.44 -1.52 -27.94
C ASP A 73 15.91 -1.76 -27.62
N VAL A 74 16.44 -1.19 -26.53
CA VAL A 74 17.87 -1.24 -26.16
C VAL A 74 18.17 -2.12 -24.95
N ALA A 75 17.17 -2.39 -24.07
CA ALA A 75 17.36 -3.18 -22.85
C ALA A 75 16.33 -4.29 -22.68
N LEU A 76 16.75 -5.35 -22.01
CA LEU A 76 15.85 -6.27 -21.33
C LEU A 76 15.45 -5.63 -20.01
N ILE A 77 14.15 -5.63 -19.72
CA ILE A 77 13.57 -4.95 -18.56
C ILE A 77 12.90 -6.00 -17.68
N ASP A 78 13.19 -5.95 -16.39
CA ASP A 78 12.52 -6.77 -15.39
C ASP A 78 12.16 -5.91 -14.18
N LYS A 79 11.11 -6.29 -13.46
CA LYS A 79 10.71 -5.68 -12.19
C LYS A 79 10.60 -6.78 -11.15
N ILE A 80 11.57 -6.83 -10.27
CA ILE A 80 11.72 -7.89 -9.28
C ILE A 80 11.36 -7.40 -7.87
N TYR A 81 10.84 -8.33 -7.07
CA TYR A 81 10.58 -8.08 -5.66
C TYR A 81 11.78 -8.55 -4.84
N GLN A 82 12.50 -7.60 -4.27
CA GLN A 82 13.71 -7.86 -3.51
C GLN A 82 13.44 -7.91 -2.01
N VAL A 83 14.24 -8.71 -1.32
CA VAL A 83 14.24 -8.81 0.13
C VAL A 83 15.56 -8.25 0.63
N GLY A 84 15.48 -7.19 1.42
CA GLY A 84 16.64 -6.61 2.09
C GLY A 84 17.12 -7.46 3.27
N PRO A 85 18.25 -7.12 3.87
CA PRO A 85 18.73 -7.78 5.06
C PRO A 85 17.75 -7.56 6.23
N PRO A 86 17.70 -8.46 7.22
CA PRO A 86 16.95 -8.21 8.43
C PRO A 86 17.46 -6.95 9.12
N PRO A 87 16.59 -6.18 9.83
CA PRO A 87 17.01 -4.97 10.49
C PRO A 87 18.10 -5.27 11.54
N ALA A 88 19.20 -4.51 11.50
CA ALA A 88 20.32 -4.68 12.44
C ALA A 88 19.90 -4.42 13.90
N ARG A 89 18.85 -3.61 14.11
CA ARG A 89 18.30 -3.29 15.43
C ARG A 89 16.77 -3.26 15.36
N ILE A 90 16.14 -4.10 16.17
CA ILE A 90 14.69 -4.12 16.34
C ILE A 90 14.32 -3.15 17.46
N LYS A 91 13.72 -2.00 17.10
CA LYS A 91 13.31 -0.98 18.10
C LYS A 91 12.12 -1.43 18.93
N ASN A 92 11.17 -2.14 18.32
CA ASN A 92 10.01 -2.71 19.00
C ASN A 92 9.87 -4.18 18.61
N PRO A 93 10.33 -5.12 19.44
CA PRO A 93 10.31 -6.54 19.13
C PRO A 93 8.91 -7.15 19.11
N THR A 94 7.91 -6.47 19.67
CA THR A 94 6.51 -6.91 19.70
C THR A 94 5.69 -6.37 18.52
N ALA A 95 6.24 -5.44 17.73
CA ALA A 95 5.56 -4.91 16.55
C ALA A 95 5.34 -6.01 15.50
N MET A 96 4.19 -6.00 14.85
CA MET A 96 3.91 -6.90 13.73
C MET A 96 4.96 -6.67 12.63
N GLY A 97 5.63 -7.74 12.21
CA GLY A 97 6.68 -7.66 11.19
C GLY A 97 8.05 -7.21 11.71
N ALA A 98 8.26 -7.04 13.01
CA ALA A 98 9.52 -6.54 13.59
C ALA A 98 10.78 -7.33 13.14
N LYS A 99 10.64 -8.62 12.87
CA LYS A 99 11.72 -9.51 12.41
C LYS A 99 11.72 -9.73 10.89
N ASN A 100 10.73 -9.19 10.18
CA ASN A 100 10.64 -9.37 8.73
C ASN A 100 11.66 -8.46 8.02
N PRO A 101 12.37 -8.98 7.03
CA PRO A 101 13.27 -8.16 6.23
C PRO A 101 12.47 -7.11 5.45
N VAL A 102 13.12 -5.99 5.15
CA VAL A 102 12.55 -4.98 4.26
C VAL A 102 12.36 -5.59 2.88
N LYS A 103 11.18 -5.42 2.32
CA LYS A 103 10.84 -5.89 0.97
C LYS A 103 10.49 -4.68 0.10
N PHE A 104 10.98 -4.68 -1.13
CA PHE A 104 10.77 -3.58 -2.07
C PHE A 104 10.92 -4.06 -3.53
N TRP A 105 10.33 -3.31 -4.45
CA TRP A 105 10.45 -3.55 -5.87
C TRP A 105 11.73 -2.90 -6.41
N SER A 106 12.28 -3.47 -7.47
CA SER A 106 13.36 -2.84 -8.24
C SER A 106 13.18 -3.11 -9.71
N TYR A 107 13.39 -2.09 -10.54
CA TYR A 107 13.58 -2.31 -11.95
C TYR A 107 15.01 -2.75 -12.22
N ILE A 108 15.17 -3.64 -13.19
CA ILE A 108 16.46 -4.07 -13.71
C ILE A 108 16.46 -3.81 -15.21
N PHE A 109 17.47 -3.13 -15.67
CA PHE A 109 17.70 -2.86 -17.09
C PHE A 109 19.03 -3.48 -17.50
N ILE A 110 19.00 -4.40 -18.46
CA ILE A 110 20.16 -5.12 -18.95
C ILE A 110 20.31 -4.81 -20.44
N PRO A 111 21.50 -4.36 -20.93
CA PRO A 111 21.70 -4.15 -22.36
C PRO A 111 21.34 -5.39 -23.16
N LYS A 112 20.60 -5.26 -24.26
CA LYS A 112 20.20 -6.42 -25.09
C LYS A 112 21.37 -7.16 -25.69
N ASN A 113 22.45 -6.44 -26.03
CA ASN A 113 23.64 -6.98 -26.69
C ASN A 113 24.70 -7.43 -25.66
N ILE A 114 24.29 -7.84 -24.46
CA ILE A 114 25.22 -8.26 -23.41
C ILE A 114 25.88 -9.58 -23.79
N ASP A 115 27.21 -9.62 -23.72
CA ASP A 115 28.01 -10.85 -23.82
C ASP A 115 28.09 -11.50 -22.43
N ARG A 116 27.33 -12.57 -22.21
CA ARG A 116 27.26 -13.24 -20.91
C ARG A 116 28.57 -13.87 -20.42
N SER A 117 29.59 -13.95 -21.27
CA SER A 117 30.95 -14.38 -20.88
C SER A 117 31.74 -13.27 -20.20
N LYS A 118 31.29 -12.02 -20.28
CA LYS A 118 31.98 -10.85 -19.75
C LYS A 118 31.31 -10.32 -18.49
N LYS A 119 32.05 -9.53 -17.73
CA LYS A 119 31.53 -8.77 -16.60
C LYS A 119 31.19 -7.36 -17.08
N TYR A 120 30.08 -6.83 -16.57
CA TYR A 120 29.60 -5.48 -16.85
C TYR A 120 29.49 -4.67 -15.57
N PRO A 121 29.71 -3.37 -15.61
CA PRO A 121 29.51 -2.53 -14.45
C PRO A 121 28.02 -2.49 -14.07
N LEU A 122 27.76 -2.55 -12.76
CA LEU A 122 26.42 -2.42 -12.18
C LEU A 122 26.26 -1.03 -11.61
N LEU A 123 25.22 -0.33 -12.04
CA LEU A 123 24.79 0.97 -11.49
C LEU A 123 23.53 0.79 -10.66
N VAL A 124 23.55 1.20 -9.40
CA VAL A 124 22.34 1.33 -8.58
C VAL A 124 21.89 2.77 -8.64
N LEU A 125 20.69 3.00 -9.19
CA LEU A 125 20.12 4.33 -9.43
C LEU A 125 18.82 4.49 -8.65
N PRO A 126 18.86 4.93 -7.37
CA PRO A 126 17.66 5.25 -6.62
C PRO A 126 17.03 6.56 -7.11
N HIS A 127 15.68 6.65 -7.10
CA HIS A 127 15.03 7.93 -7.36
C HIS A 127 15.18 8.91 -6.21
N GLY A 128 15.04 10.21 -6.50
CA GLY A 128 15.04 11.27 -5.50
C GLY A 128 13.66 11.45 -4.83
N GLY A 129 13.63 12.24 -3.74
CA GLY A 129 12.42 12.53 -2.98
C GLY A 129 12.02 11.41 -2.01
N VAL A 130 11.36 11.78 -0.91
CA VAL A 130 10.91 10.82 0.10
C VAL A 130 9.64 10.08 -0.36
N HIS A 131 8.76 10.79 -1.08
CA HIS A 131 7.50 10.31 -1.62
C HIS A 131 7.47 10.53 -3.14
N ALA A 132 8.29 9.77 -3.84
CA ALA A 132 8.36 9.73 -5.29
C ALA A 132 8.42 8.27 -5.76
N SER A 133 8.56 8.03 -7.04
CA SER A 133 8.80 6.71 -7.62
C SER A 133 9.74 6.80 -8.81
N PHE A 134 10.37 5.69 -9.16
CA PHE A 134 11.17 5.59 -10.37
C PHE A 134 10.24 5.45 -11.57
N THR A 135 10.18 6.49 -12.39
CA THR A 135 9.24 6.58 -13.51
C THR A 135 9.97 6.73 -14.82
N THR A 136 9.22 6.58 -15.92
CA THR A 136 9.73 6.79 -17.29
C THR A 136 10.22 8.21 -17.56
N TYR A 137 10.11 9.13 -16.60
CA TYR A 137 10.83 10.40 -16.60
C TYR A 137 12.35 10.20 -16.73
N HIS A 138 12.89 9.09 -16.17
CA HIS A 138 14.31 8.75 -16.20
C HIS A 138 14.75 8.02 -17.47
N THR A 139 13.89 7.92 -18.49
CA THR A 139 14.15 7.18 -19.75
C THR A 139 15.50 7.57 -20.37
N HIS A 140 15.79 8.86 -20.47
CA HIS A 140 17.03 9.34 -21.09
C HIS A 140 18.29 8.90 -20.34
N ILE A 141 18.25 8.90 -18.99
CA ILE A 141 19.36 8.42 -18.16
C ILE A 141 19.56 6.91 -18.35
N ILE A 142 18.46 6.14 -18.34
CA ILE A 142 18.54 4.69 -18.53
C ILE A 142 19.11 4.38 -19.91
N ARG A 143 18.63 5.01 -20.97
CA ARG A 143 19.14 4.77 -22.33
C ARG A 143 20.62 5.10 -22.45
N GLU A 144 21.08 6.19 -21.85
CA GLU A 144 22.49 6.59 -21.82
C GLU A 144 23.35 5.55 -21.08
N MET A 145 22.92 5.11 -19.89
CA MET A 145 23.67 4.11 -19.11
C MET A 145 23.74 2.76 -19.83
N ILE A 146 22.64 2.35 -20.47
CA ILE A 146 22.59 1.13 -21.28
C ILE A 146 23.55 1.24 -22.49
N ALA A 147 23.58 2.39 -23.18
CA ALA A 147 24.49 2.63 -24.31
C ALA A 147 25.96 2.56 -23.89
N GLN A 148 26.28 2.97 -22.65
CA GLN A 148 27.62 2.85 -22.05
C GLN A 148 27.92 1.45 -21.51
N GLY A 149 26.98 0.49 -21.62
CA GLY A 149 27.18 -0.90 -21.21
C GLY A 149 26.96 -1.17 -19.72
N TYR A 150 26.28 -0.30 -18.98
CA TYR A 150 25.90 -0.55 -17.60
C TYR A 150 24.69 -1.46 -17.52
N ILE A 151 24.68 -2.36 -16.53
CA ILE A 151 23.46 -2.96 -15.99
C ILE A 151 22.93 -1.99 -14.92
N VAL A 152 21.65 -1.60 -15.01
CA VAL A 152 21.07 -0.63 -14.07
C VAL A 152 20.05 -1.32 -13.19
N VAL A 153 20.14 -1.08 -11.87
CA VAL A 153 19.13 -1.48 -10.87
C VAL A 153 18.57 -0.21 -10.26
N ALA A 154 17.26 0.01 -10.42
CA ALA A 154 16.55 1.16 -9.88
C ALA A 154 15.59 0.72 -8.78
N PRO A 155 15.94 0.87 -7.49
CA PRO A 155 15.11 0.43 -6.39
C PRO A 155 13.95 1.37 -6.12
N GLU A 156 12.77 0.79 -5.92
CA GLU A 156 11.59 1.42 -5.34
C GLU A 156 11.61 1.16 -3.84
N TYR A 157 12.35 1.97 -3.12
CA TYR A 157 12.53 1.77 -1.67
C TYR A 157 11.25 2.07 -0.88
N ARG A 158 11.21 1.67 0.37
CA ARG A 158 10.05 1.88 1.25
C ARG A 158 9.67 3.35 1.32
N GLY A 159 8.38 3.65 1.09
CA GLY A 159 7.83 5.00 0.96
C GLY A 159 7.70 5.51 -0.48
N SER A 160 8.13 4.72 -1.49
CA SER A 160 7.87 5.05 -2.89
C SER A 160 6.37 5.05 -3.18
N THR A 161 5.93 5.99 -4.03
CA THR A 161 4.52 6.12 -4.44
C THR A 161 4.11 5.06 -5.45
N GLY A 162 2.81 4.81 -5.60
CA GLY A 162 2.27 3.82 -6.54
C GLY A 162 2.13 2.40 -5.97
N TYR A 163 2.49 2.17 -4.71
CA TYR A 163 2.47 0.85 -4.06
C TYR A 163 1.56 0.79 -2.83
N GLY A 164 0.93 1.89 -2.47
CA GLY A 164 0.04 2.01 -1.33
C GLY A 164 0.69 2.51 -0.05
N LYS A 165 -0.15 2.92 0.91
CA LYS A 165 0.29 3.54 2.18
C LYS A 165 1.14 2.63 3.07
N SER A 166 1.07 1.31 2.87
CA SER A 166 1.83 0.32 3.65
C SER A 166 3.21 0.00 3.07
N PHE A 167 3.53 0.50 1.89
CA PHE A 167 4.82 0.32 1.22
C PHE A 167 5.82 1.40 1.64
#